data_9d7f6060cd67ce4661d5040c89fea697
#
_entry.id   9d7f6060cd67ce4661d5040c89fea697
#
_cell.length_a   1.000
_cell.length_b   1.000
_cell.length_c   1.000
_cell.angle_alpha   90.00
_cell.angle_beta   90.00
_cell.angle_gamma   90.00
#
_symmetry.space_group_name_H-M   'P 1'
#
loop_
_entity.id
_entity.type
_entity.pdbx_description
1 polymer ?
#
loop_
_entity_poly.entity_id
_entity_poly.type
_entity_poly.pdbx_seq_one_letter_code
_entity_poly.pdbx_strand_id
1 'polypeptide(L)'
;GSLAKAAIDGRYEVRADEAKHSGDFRRIVAGVNRTLDEVVVPMQDAAGKVLAVCSRLEDRDLSMRLEGEFKGEFARIKTALNAAIDKLDGGMQEVAAASEQVSSAASQIGKSSQALASGSSEQASSLEEIGSSLQELDSMTRQNAENAGKARSLADGTLSCVDGGKDKLDALFKTIEAIKKSSDQTAKIVKTIDEIAFQT
;
A
#
# COMPACT_ATOMS: atom_id res chain seq x y z
N GLY A 1 -8.81 53.35 -60.21
CA GLY A 1 -9.97 52.74 -60.65
C GLY A 1 -10.32 51.36 -60.22
N SER A 2 -10.63 50.50 -61.19
CA SER A 2 -11.22 49.14 -60.87
C SER A 2 -10.29 48.21 -60.13
N LEU A 3 -8.96 48.25 -60.40
CA LEU A 3 -7.96 47.39 -59.69
C LEU A 3 -7.83 47.73 -58.21
N ALA A 4 -7.76 49.04 -57.88
CA ALA A 4 -7.66 49.46 -56.48
C ALA A 4 -8.94 49.07 -55.69
N LYS A 5 -10.11 49.16 -56.34
CA LYS A 5 -11.36 48.69 -55.69
C LYS A 5 -11.38 47.17 -55.48
N ALA A 6 -10.94 46.37 -56.46
CA ALA A 6 -10.83 44.94 -56.37
C ALA A 6 -9.86 44.53 -55.22
N ALA A 7 -8.71 45.21 -55.11
CA ALA A 7 -7.75 44.95 -54.00
C ALA A 7 -8.33 45.32 -52.61
N ILE A 8 -9.08 46.42 -52.50
CA ILE A 8 -9.77 46.79 -51.23
C ILE A 8 -10.85 45.76 -50.89
N ASP A 9 -11.56 45.22 -51.90
CA ASP A 9 -12.57 44.16 -51.67
C ASP A 9 -11.97 42.77 -51.48
N GLY A 10 -10.62 42.63 -51.35
CA GLY A 10 -9.93 41.35 -51.11
C GLY A 10 -9.78 40.45 -52.34
N ARG A 11 -10.08 40.96 -53.54
CA ARG A 11 -9.97 40.22 -54.80
C ARG A 11 -8.61 40.49 -55.45
N TYR A 12 -7.57 39.82 -54.94
CA TYR A 12 -6.16 40.03 -55.35
C TYR A 12 -5.78 39.31 -56.64
N GLU A 13 -6.65 38.48 -57.20
CA GLU A 13 -6.48 37.77 -58.45
C GLU A 13 -6.73 38.70 -59.70
N VAL A 14 -7.37 39.86 -59.50
CA VAL A 14 -7.66 40.81 -60.57
C VAL A 14 -6.39 41.51 -60.99
N ARG A 15 -6.16 41.60 -62.33
CA ARG A 15 -5.03 42.28 -62.90
C ARG A 15 -5.54 43.42 -63.81
N ALA A 16 -4.76 44.48 -63.84
CA ALA A 16 -5.03 45.56 -64.81
C ALA A 16 -4.47 45.16 -66.16
N ASP A 17 -5.22 45.52 -67.23
CA ASP A 17 -4.83 45.21 -68.56
C ASP A 17 -3.70 46.17 -69.03
N GLU A 18 -2.49 45.66 -69.12
CA GLU A 18 -1.29 46.42 -69.50
C GLU A 18 -1.35 46.93 -70.96
N ALA A 19 -2.11 46.28 -71.88
CA ALA A 19 -2.21 46.64 -73.28
C ALA A 19 -3.04 47.92 -73.50
N LYS A 20 -3.87 48.28 -72.52
CA LYS A 20 -4.66 49.52 -72.55
C LYS A 20 -3.87 50.78 -72.23
N HIS A 21 -2.60 50.62 -71.87
CA HIS A 21 -1.74 51.74 -71.49
C HIS A 21 -0.46 51.75 -72.30
N SER A 22 0.16 52.95 -72.45
CA SER A 22 1.41 53.17 -73.19
C SER A 22 2.40 53.98 -72.37
N GLY A 23 3.70 53.92 -72.70
CA GLY A 23 4.77 54.65 -72.02
C GLY A 23 4.91 54.30 -70.53
N ASP A 24 5.11 55.28 -69.68
CA ASP A 24 5.33 55.10 -68.25
C ASP A 24 4.13 54.55 -67.50
N PHE A 25 2.90 54.86 -68.00
CA PHE A 25 1.70 54.25 -67.37
C PHE A 25 1.64 52.74 -67.54
N ARG A 26 2.07 52.18 -68.66
CA ARG A 26 2.20 50.75 -68.87
C ARG A 26 3.20 50.13 -67.86
N ARG A 27 4.35 50.82 -67.67
CA ARG A 27 5.36 50.37 -66.71
C ARG A 27 4.83 50.36 -65.25
N ILE A 28 4.05 51.38 -64.89
CA ILE A 28 3.41 51.43 -63.54
C ILE A 28 2.40 50.29 -63.38
N VAL A 29 1.55 50.05 -64.38
CA VAL A 29 0.56 48.95 -64.33
C VAL A 29 1.25 47.58 -64.23
N ALA A 30 2.31 47.37 -65.07
CA ALA A 30 3.11 46.14 -64.97
C ALA A 30 3.77 45.97 -63.59
N GLY A 31 4.30 47.03 -62.98
CA GLY A 31 4.87 47.03 -61.64
C GLY A 31 3.84 46.67 -60.57
N VAL A 32 2.62 47.23 -60.67
CA VAL A 32 1.51 46.93 -59.77
C VAL A 32 1.07 45.46 -59.92
N ASN A 33 0.89 44.97 -61.13
CA ASN A 33 0.53 43.58 -61.38
C ASN A 33 1.59 42.64 -60.82
N ARG A 34 2.90 42.90 -61.02
CA ARG A 34 4.00 42.12 -60.44
C ARG A 34 3.98 42.13 -58.91
N THR A 35 3.71 43.26 -58.26
CA THR A 35 3.58 43.35 -56.82
C THR A 35 2.44 42.46 -56.32
N LEU A 36 1.33 42.41 -56.99
CA LEU A 36 0.21 41.55 -56.69
C LEU A 36 0.63 40.08 -56.83
N ASP A 37 1.33 39.69 -57.88
CA ASP A 37 1.74 38.30 -58.13
C ASP A 37 2.84 37.82 -57.19
N GLU A 38 3.86 38.63 -56.96
CA GLU A 38 5.06 38.22 -56.23
C GLU A 38 4.96 38.49 -54.75
N VAL A 39 4.06 39.34 -54.26
CA VAL A 39 3.95 39.72 -52.85
C VAL A 39 2.57 39.38 -52.27
N VAL A 40 1.51 39.95 -52.89
CA VAL A 40 0.16 39.91 -52.25
C VAL A 40 -0.46 38.50 -52.31
N VAL A 41 -0.38 37.83 -53.46
CA VAL A 41 -0.94 36.47 -53.62
C VAL A 41 -0.21 35.46 -52.72
N PRO A 42 1.13 35.44 -52.69
CA PRO A 42 1.84 34.54 -51.73
C PRO A 42 1.57 34.86 -50.26
N MET A 43 1.37 36.12 -49.88
CA MET A 43 0.97 36.51 -48.54
C MET A 43 -0.41 35.94 -48.15
N GLN A 44 -1.36 36.01 -49.09
CA GLN A 44 -2.71 35.48 -48.86
C GLN A 44 -2.70 33.97 -48.74
N ASP A 45 -1.96 33.25 -49.57
CA ASP A 45 -1.77 31.80 -49.46
C ASP A 45 -1.14 31.42 -48.11
N ALA A 46 -0.09 32.15 -47.69
CA ALA A 46 0.54 31.96 -46.41
C ALA A 46 -0.42 32.17 -45.24
N ALA A 47 -1.21 33.24 -45.27
CA ALA A 47 -2.21 33.49 -44.21
C ALA A 47 -3.30 32.41 -44.18
N GLY A 48 -3.75 31.90 -45.32
CA GLY A 48 -4.70 30.79 -45.40
C GLY A 48 -4.15 29.50 -44.80
N LYS A 49 -2.88 29.18 -45.07
CA LYS A 49 -2.20 28.01 -44.48
C LYS A 49 -2.02 28.13 -42.95
N VAL A 50 -1.67 29.32 -42.45
CA VAL A 50 -1.61 29.57 -41.01
C VAL A 50 -2.98 29.35 -40.35
N LEU A 51 -4.05 29.92 -40.94
CA LEU A 51 -5.40 29.73 -40.46
C LEU A 51 -5.81 28.24 -40.42
N ALA A 52 -5.47 27.49 -41.47
CA ALA A 52 -5.77 26.05 -41.51
C ALA A 52 -5.10 25.27 -40.36
N VAL A 53 -3.82 25.58 -40.06
CA VAL A 53 -3.13 24.97 -38.92
C VAL A 53 -3.77 25.40 -37.59
N CYS A 54 -4.11 26.70 -37.46
CA CYS A 54 -4.77 27.19 -36.23
C CYS A 54 -6.15 26.53 -36.01
N SER A 55 -6.92 26.31 -37.09
CA SER A 55 -8.21 25.62 -36.99
C SER A 55 -8.05 24.17 -36.54
N ARG A 56 -7.01 23.46 -37.00
CA ARG A 56 -6.69 22.12 -36.51
C ARG A 56 -6.30 22.11 -35.03
N LEU A 57 -5.54 23.12 -34.60
CA LEU A 57 -5.22 23.28 -33.17
C LEU A 57 -6.49 23.51 -32.32
N GLU A 58 -7.46 24.26 -32.80
CA GLU A 58 -8.77 24.43 -32.15
C GLU A 58 -9.49 23.07 -31.99
N ASP A 59 -9.40 22.21 -33.00
CA ASP A 59 -9.93 20.84 -32.98
C ASP A 59 -9.07 19.87 -32.15
N ARG A 60 -8.03 20.36 -31.46
CA ARG A 60 -7.05 19.56 -30.64
C ARG A 60 -6.20 18.61 -31.49
N ASP A 61 -6.09 18.86 -32.79
CA ASP A 61 -5.24 18.08 -33.68
C ASP A 61 -3.86 18.73 -33.78
N LEU A 62 -2.88 18.11 -33.06
CA LEU A 62 -1.48 18.53 -33.05
C LEU A 62 -0.63 17.89 -34.16
N SER A 63 -1.24 17.10 -35.07
CA SER A 63 -0.49 16.38 -36.09
C SER A 63 -0.05 17.26 -37.26
N MET A 64 -0.73 18.38 -37.48
CA MET A 64 -0.48 19.26 -38.62
C MET A 64 0.65 20.24 -38.34
N ARG A 65 1.47 20.49 -39.34
CA ARG A 65 2.54 21.51 -39.34
C ARG A 65 2.33 22.49 -40.47
N LEU A 66 2.79 23.73 -40.28
CA LEU A 66 2.82 24.71 -41.35
C LEU A 66 3.97 24.37 -42.30
N GLU A 67 3.61 23.86 -43.49
CA GLU A 67 4.56 23.42 -44.51
C GLU A 67 4.64 24.42 -45.67
N GLY A 68 5.74 24.37 -46.41
CA GLY A 68 6.01 25.21 -47.57
C GLY A 68 7.15 26.22 -47.33
N GLU A 69 7.52 26.92 -48.39
CA GLU A 69 8.53 27.99 -48.35
C GLU A 69 7.86 29.34 -48.10
N PHE A 70 8.23 29.97 -47.01
CA PHE A 70 7.75 31.30 -46.62
C PHE A 70 8.93 32.27 -46.55
N LYS A 71 8.69 33.54 -46.88
CA LYS A 71 9.69 34.60 -46.80
C LYS A 71 9.32 35.64 -45.75
N GLY A 72 10.32 36.35 -45.21
CA GLY A 72 10.10 37.43 -44.27
C GLY A 72 9.39 36.98 -42.98
N GLU A 73 8.42 37.73 -42.53
CA GLU A 73 7.71 37.47 -41.26
C GLU A 73 6.92 36.14 -41.27
N PHE A 74 6.43 35.68 -42.44
CA PHE A 74 5.74 34.37 -42.50
C PHE A 74 6.68 33.18 -42.23
N ALA A 75 7.97 33.28 -42.58
CA ALA A 75 8.97 32.27 -42.20
C ALA A 75 9.16 32.21 -40.69
N ARG A 76 9.16 33.35 -40.00
CA ARG A 76 9.24 33.45 -38.54
C ARG A 76 7.97 32.87 -37.89
N ILE A 77 6.80 33.19 -38.43
CA ILE A 77 5.51 32.61 -37.95
C ILE A 77 5.53 31.09 -38.09
N LYS A 78 5.96 30.55 -39.24
CA LYS A 78 6.10 29.09 -39.43
C LYS A 78 6.96 28.45 -38.35
N THR A 79 8.14 29.01 -38.13
CA THR A 79 9.08 28.48 -37.13
C THR A 79 8.47 28.51 -35.72
N ALA A 80 7.90 29.63 -35.33
CA ALA A 80 7.30 29.81 -34.02
C ALA A 80 6.06 28.91 -33.80
N LEU A 81 5.18 28.83 -34.80
CA LEU A 81 3.97 28.01 -34.73
C LEU A 81 4.31 26.51 -34.64
N ASN A 82 5.21 26.03 -35.52
CA ASN A 82 5.61 24.63 -35.47
C ASN A 82 6.32 24.28 -34.14
N ALA A 83 7.20 25.15 -33.64
CA ALA A 83 7.84 24.96 -32.36
C ALA A 83 6.85 24.96 -31.18
N ALA A 84 5.80 25.75 -31.23
CA ALA A 84 4.73 25.74 -30.26
C ALA A 84 3.94 24.41 -30.29
N ILE A 85 3.61 23.93 -31.50
CA ILE A 85 2.93 22.64 -31.67
C ILE A 85 3.79 21.50 -31.18
N ASP A 86 5.09 21.47 -31.49
CA ASP A 86 6.02 20.44 -31.01
C ASP A 86 6.10 20.37 -29.47
N LYS A 87 6.13 21.54 -28.82
CA LYS A 87 6.11 21.62 -27.36
C LYS A 87 4.80 21.14 -26.74
N LEU A 88 3.67 21.48 -27.38
CA LEU A 88 2.35 21.01 -26.94
C LEU A 88 2.23 19.48 -27.10
N ASP A 89 2.66 18.96 -28.24
CA ASP A 89 2.64 17.51 -28.52
C ASP A 89 3.53 16.74 -27.49
N GLY A 90 4.76 17.20 -27.30
CA GLY A 90 5.66 16.63 -26.30
C GLY A 90 5.08 16.67 -24.87
N GLY A 91 4.50 17.81 -24.46
CA GLY A 91 3.85 17.94 -23.17
C GLY A 91 2.64 16.99 -23.01
N MET A 92 1.84 16.81 -24.08
CA MET A 92 0.72 15.87 -24.06
C MET A 92 1.19 14.41 -23.94
N GLN A 93 2.30 14.04 -24.60
CA GLN A 93 2.91 12.71 -24.45
C GLN A 93 3.42 12.47 -23.04
N GLU A 94 4.06 13.46 -22.42
CA GLU A 94 4.50 13.37 -21.01
C GLU A 94 3.31 13.20 -20.05
N VAL A 95 2.22 13.96 -20.26
CA VAL A 95 0.99 13.83 -19.45
C VAL A 95 0.35 12.46 -19.64
N ALA A 96 0.33 11.93 -20.87
CA ALA A 96 -0.21 10.60 -21.14
C ALA A 96 0.62 9.52 -20.42
N ALA A 97 1.96 9.58 -20.50
CA ALA A 97 2.85 8.65 -19.80
C ALA A 97 2.70 8.74 -18.27
N ALA A 98 2.62 9.95 -17.72
CA ALA A 98 2.38 10.14 -16.29
C ALA A 98 1.01 9.58 -15.84
N SER A 99 -0.03 9.76 -16.65
CA SER A 99 -1.37 9.21 -16.39
C SER A 99 -1.37 7.69 -16.36
N GLU A 100 -0.62 7.05 -17.24
CA GLU A 100 -0.49 5.59 -17.28
C GLU A 100 0.27 5.07 -16.04
N GLN A 101 1.33 5.78 -15.59
CA GLN A 101 2.03 5.47 -14.35
C GLN A 101 1.11 5.59 -13.12
N VAL A 102 0.32 6.66 -13.03
CA VAL A 102 -0.66 6.85 -11.95
C VAL A 102 -1.70 5.73 -11.95
N SER A 103 -2.22 5.35 -13.12
CA SER A 103 -3.18 4.25 -13.26
C SER A 103 -2.59 2.91 -12.79
N SER A 104 -1.35 2.63 -13.19
CA SER A 104 -0.61 1.43 -12.75
C SER A 104 -0.40 1.41 -11.23
N ALA A 105 0.07 2.54 -10.66
CA ALA A 105 0.25 2.68 -9.23
C ALA A 105 -1.07 2.51 -8.44
N ALA A 106 -2.16 3.08 -8.93
CA ALA A 106 -3.49 2.93 -8.33
C ALA A 106 -3.95 1.46 -8.33
N SER A 107 -3.72 0.74 -9.44
CA SER A 107 -4.01 -0.69 -9.54
C SER A 107 -3.17 -1.52 -8.53
N GLN A 108 -1.88 -1.18 -8.39
CA GLN A 108 -0.99 -1.82 -7.41
C GLN A 108 -1.47 -1.58 -5.96
N ILE A 109 -1.83 -0.33 -5.63
CA ILE A 109 -2.38 0.02 -4.31
C ILE A 109 -3.68 -0.76 -4.05
N GLY A 110 -4.55 -0.88 -5.04
CA GLY A 110 -5.78 -1.68 -4.94
C GLY A 110 -5.50 -3.15 -4.59
N LYS A 111 -4.55 -3.79 -5.29
CA LYS A 111 -4.13 -5.17 -5.00
C LYS A 111 -3.52 -5.33 -3.61
N SER A 112 -2.66 -4.38 -3.21
CA SER A 112 -2.03 -4.39 -1.88
C SER A 112 -3.05 -4.19 -0.77
N SER A 113 -4.03 -3.32 -0.97
CA SER A 113 -5.13 -3.08 -0.02
C SER A 113 -6.00 -4.33 0.16
N GLN A 114 -6.30 -5.05 -0.93
CA GLN A 114 -7.04 -6.30 -0.88
C GLN A 114 -6.26 -7.39 -0.13
N ALA A 115 -4.95 -7.51 -0.37
CA ALA A 115 -4.09 -8.45 0.35
C ALA A 115 -4.02 -8.10 1.84
N LEU A 116 -3.91 -6.81 2.18
CA LEU A 116 -3.93 -6.33 3.56
C LEU A 116 -5.25 -6.65 4.25
N ALA A 117 -6.39 -6.43 3.59
CA ALA A 117 -7.71 -6.77 4.13
C ALA A 117 -7.84 -8.27 4.41
N SER A 118 -7.38 -9.13 3.47
CA SER A 118 -7.38 -10.58 3.66
C SER A 118 -6.48 -11.01 4.82
N GLY A 119 -5.25 -10.47 4.90
CA GLY A 119 -4.32 -10.75 6.01
C GLY A 119 -4.84 -10.26 7.36
N SER A 120 -5.53 -9.12 7.40
CA SER A 120 -6.17 -8.62 8.63
C SER A 120 -7.31 -9.52 9.09
N SER A 121 -8.10 -10.07 8.17
CA SER A 121 -9.16 -11.03 8.50
C SER A 121 -8.60 -12.35 9.06
N GLU A 122 -7.50 -12.86 8.48
CA GLU A 122 -6.80 -14.05 8.97
C GLU A 122 -6.18 -13.81 10.37
N GLN A 123 -5.59 -12.62 10.59
CA GLN A 123 -5.10 -12.24 11.91
C GLN A 123 -6.22 -12.14 12.95
N ALA A 124 -7.38 -11.59 12.60
CA ALA A 124 -8.52 -11.53 13.50
C ALA A 124 -8.99 -12.95 13.92
N SER A 125 -9.07 -13.88 12.97
CA SER A 125 -9.41 -15.28 13.22
C SER A 125 -8.38 -15.98 14.14
N SER A 126 -7.09 -15.72 13.90
CA SER A 126 -6.01 -16.27 14.75
C SER A 126 -6.05 -15.70 16.17
N LEU A 127 -6.39 -14.40 16.32
CA LEU A 127 -6.58 -13.78 17.64
C LEU A 127 -7.76 -14.36 18.40
N GLU A 128 -8.86 -14.72 17.74
CA GLU A 128 -9.99 -15.43 18.36
C GLU A 128 -9.57 -16.81 18.86
N GLU A 129 -8.78 -17.58 18.09
CA GLU A 129 -8.25 -18.87 18.47
C GLU A 129 -7.28 -18.77 19.68
N ILE A 130 -6.39 -17.77 19.67
CA ILE A 130 -5.50 -17.47 20.81
C ILE A 130 -6.33 -17.09 22.03
N GLY A 131 -7.38 -16.29 21.90
CA GLY A 131 -8.28 -15.93 22.98
C GLY A 131 -8.96 -17.16 23.63
N SER A 132 -9.42 -18.10 22.79
CA SER A 132 -9.99 -19.36 23.26
C SER A 132 -8.95 -20.22 24.02
N SER A 133 -7.74 -20.33 23.48
CA SER A 133 -6.63 -21.07 24.12
C SER A 133 -6.21 -20.47 25.45
N LEU A 134 -6.21 -19.13 25.58
CA LEU A 134 -5.95 -18.44 26.83
C LEU A 134 -7.03 -18.71 27.88
N GLN A 135 -8.30 -18.79 27.50
CA GLN A 135 -9.39 -19.17 28.43
C GLN A 135 -9.24 -20.60 28.93
N GLU A 136 -8.84 -21.53 28.05
CA GLU A 136 -8.55 -22.91 28.45
C GLU A 136 -7.36 -22.99 29.41
N LEU A 137 -6.28 -22.24 29.11
CA LEU A 137 -5.12 -22.16 30.04
C LEU A 137 -5.46 -21.56 31.40
N ASP A 138 -6.33 -20.53 31.47
CA ASP A 138 -6.82 -19.98 32.76
C ASP A 138 -7.58 -21.05 33.55
N SER A 139 -8.47 -21.79 32.90
CA SER A 139 -9.22 -22.89 33.51
C SER A 139 -8.30 -24.00 34.04
N MET A 140 -7.33 -24.43 33.22
CA MET A 140 -6.35 -25.43 33.64
C MET A 140 -5.46 -24.94 34.80
N THR A 141 -5.08 -23.67 34.79
CA THR A 141 -4.29 -23.06 35.85
C THR A 141 -5.04 -23.04 37.16
N ARG A 142 -6.33 -22.69 37.16
CA ARG A 142 -7.21 -22.77 38.35
C ARG A 142 -7.35 -24.20 38.86
N GLN A 143 -7.55 -25.17 37.95
CA GLN A 143 -7.63 -26.57 38.32
C GLN A 143 -6.32 -27.10 38.93
N ASN A 144 -5.17 -26.68 38.37
CA ASN A 144 -3.87 -27.02 38.92
C ASN A 144 -3.65 -26.44 40.32
N ALA A 145 -4.08 -25.19 40.58
CA ALA A 145 -4.04 -24.57 41.89
C ALA A 145 -4.92 -25.33 42.90
N GLU A 146 -6.12 -25.76 42.51
CA GLU A 146 -6.99 -26.61 43.35
C GLU A 146 -6.38 -27.97 43.63
N ASN A 147 -5.80 -28.64 42.63
CA ASN A 147 -5.12 -29.91 42.77
C ASN A 147 -3.90 -29.80 43.69
N ALA A 148 -3.11 -28.73 43.60
CA ALA A 148 -2.00 -28.45 44.50
C ALA A 148 -2.49 -28.24 45.94
N GLY A 149 -3.63 -27.57 46.16
CA GLY A 149 -4.29 -27.44 47.45
C GLY A 149 -4.70 -28.77 48.04
N LYS A 150 -5.33 -29.65 47.22
CA LYS A 150 -5.71 -31.01 47.63
C LYS A 150 -4.48 -31.86 48.00
N ALA A 151 -3.41 -31.79 47.19
CA ALA A 151 -2.16 -32.52 47.48
C ALA A 151 -1.53 -32.07 48.80
N ARG A 152 -1.52 -30.75 49.07
CA ARG A 152 -1.05 -30.23 50.36
C ARG A 152 -1.87 -30.75 51.54
N SER A 153 -3.20 -30.69 51.43
CA SER A 153 -4.09 -31.21 52.49
C SER A 153 -3.87 -32.72 52.78
N LEU A 154 -3.65 -33.52 51.72
CA LEU A 154 -3.34 -34.93 51.83
C LEU A 154 -1.97 -35.15 52.51
N ALA A 155 -0.96 -34.37 52.18
CA ALA A 155 0.35 -34.41 52.80
C ALA A 155 0.27 -34.09 54.35
N ASP A 156 -0.47 -33.01 54.66
CA ASP A 156 -0.71 -32.64 56.09
C ASP A 156 -1.47 -33.75 56.85
N GLY A 157 -2.46 -34.35 56.24
CA GLY A 157 -3.18 -35.51 56.80
C GLY A 157 -2.28 -36.71 56.98
N THR A 158 -1.35 -36.96 56.05
CA THR A 158 -0.39 -38.05 56.15
C THR A 158 0.60 -37.84 57.33
N LEU A 159 1.11 -36.59 57.47
CA LEU A 159 1.96 -36.20 58.58
C LEU A 159 1.26 -36.41 59.92
N SER A 160 0.01 -35.97 60.04
CA SER A 160 -0.79 -36.23 61.29
C SER A 160 -0.99 -37.73 61.63
N CYS A 161 -1.19 -38.55 60.58
CA CYS A 161 -1.31 -39.98 60.71
C CYS A 161 0.00 -40.62 61.20
N VAL A 162 1.16 -40.17 60.70
CA VAL A 162 2.50 -40.61 61.09
C VAL A 162 2.77 -40.21 62.52
N ASP A 163 2.47 -39.00 62.92
CA ASP A 163 2.64 -38.54 64.33
C ASP A 163 1.77 -39.36 65.31
N GLY A 164 0.49 -39.60 64.98
CA GLY A 164 -0.39 -40.43 65.71
C GLY A 164 0.08 -41.90 65.79
N GLY A 165 0.72 -42.40 64.74
CA GLY A 165 1.38 -43.73 64.73
C GLY A 165 2.57 -43.80 65.70
N LYS A 166 3.39 -42.71 65.68
CA LYS A 166 4.53 -42.60 66.63
C LYS A 166 4.08 -42.64 68.11
N ASP A 167 3.03 -41.87 68.42
CA ASP A 167 2.49 -41.86 69.81
C ASP A 167 2.00 -43.25 70.26
N LYS A 168 1.35 -43.98 69.35
CA LYS A 168 0.91 -45.37 69.64
C LYS A 168 2.08 -46.32 69.79
N LEU A 169 3.16 -46.17 69.03
CA LEU A 169 4.39 -46.97 69.20
C LEU A 169 5.06 -46.65 70.51
N ASP A 170 5.15 -45.39 70.95
CA ASP A 170 5.69 -45.01 72.25
C ASP A 170 4.88 -45.61 73.43
N ALA A 171 3.54 -45.60 73.29
CA ALA A 171 2.68 -46.27 74.27
C ALA A 171 2.91 -47.78 74.29
N LEU A 172 3.10 -48.43 73.14
CA LEU A 172 3.41 -49.82 73.00
C LEU A 172 4.75 -50.17 73.68
N PHE A 173 5.80 -49.39 73.49
CA PHE A 173 7.10 -49.52 74.10
C PHE A 173 6.99 -49.47 75.66
N LYS A 174 6.26 -48.49 76.21
CA LYS A 174 6.00 -48.36 77.64
C LYS A 174 5.30 -49.61 78.20
N THR A 175 4.32 -50.13 77.42
CA THR A 175 3.60 -51.37 77.86
C THR A 175 4.49 -52.57 77.80
N ILE A 176 5.36 -52.72 76.81
CA ILE A 176 6.36 -53.82 76.74
C ILE A 176 7.34 -53.74 77.92
N GLU A 177 7.81 -52.53 78.27
CA GLU A 177 8.70 -52.31 79.40
C GLU A 177 8.01 -52.72 80.75
N ALA A 178 6.74 -52.37 80.90
CA ALA A 178 5.95 -52.79 82.05
C ALA A 178 5.77 -54.36 82.17
N ILE A 179 5.49 -54.98 80.97
CA ILE A 179 5.42 -56.47 80.90
C ILE A 179 6.75 -57.09 81.25
N LYS A 180 7.87 -56.56 80.73
CA LYS A 180 9.22 -57.06 81.09
C LYS A 180 9.47 -56.99 82.61
N LYS A 181 9.18 -55.81 83.20
CA LYS A 181 9.31 -55.63 84.66
C LYS A 181 8.46 -56.61 85.45
N SER A 182 7.21 -56.86 85.04
CA SER A 182 6.32 -57.85 85.67
C SER A 182 6.84 -59.26 85.48
N SER A 183 7.37 -59.62 84.31
CA SER A 183 7.98 -60.91 84.03
C SER A 183 9.23 -61.18 84.94
N ASP A 184 10.09 -60.15 85.09
CA ASP A 184 11.27 -60.22 85.98
C ASP A 184 10.86 -60.41 87.44
N GLN A 185 9.79 -59.74 87.84
CA GLN A 185 9.22 -59.94 89.17
C GLN A 185 8.68 -61.39 89.36
N THR A 186 7.94 -61.90 88.39
CA THR A 186 7.43 -63.28 88.38
C THR A 186 8.58 -64.26 88.37
N ALA A 187 9.65 -64.07 87.64
CA ALA A 187 10.84 -64.91 87.65
C ALA A 187 11.51 -64.93 89.02
N LYS A 188 11.57 -63.77 89.71
CA LYS A 188 12.05 -63.72 91.10
C LYS A 188 11.17 -64.53 92.08
N ILE A 189 9.83 -64.40 91.94
CA ILE A 189 8.89 -65.18 92.79
C ILE A 189 9.04 -66.68 92.52
N VAL A 190 9.13 -67.10 91.24
CA VAL A 190 9.34 -68.51 90.88
C VAL A 190 10.66 -69.04 91.51
N LYS A 191 11.74 -68.24 91.41
CA LYS A 191 13.03 -68.59 92.02
C LYS A 191 12.91 -68.73 93.54
N THR A 192 12.18 -67.86 94.24
CA THR A 192 11.94 -67.96 95.66
C THR A 192 11.10 -69.18 95.96
N ILE A 193 10.13 -69.57 95.19
CA ILE A 193 9.35 -70.81 95.34
C ILE A 193 10.25 -72.06 95.19
N ASP A 194 11.13 -72.03 94.15
CA ASP A 194 12.11 -73.11 93.95
C ASP A 194 13.06 -73.26 95.13
N GLU A 195 13.56 -72.17 95.70
CA GLU A 195 14.39 -72.17 96.92
C GLU A 195 13.64 -72.72 98.12
N ILE A 196 12.38 -72.41 98.31
CA ILE A 196 11.55 -72.94 99.38
C ILE A 196 11.30 -74.42 99.12
N ALA A 197 10.97 -74.85 97.90
CA ALA A 197 10.76 -76.28 97.60
C ALA A 197 12.02 -77.12 97.81
N PHE A 198 13.21 -76.53 97.63
CA PHE A 198 14.48 -77.19 97.89
C PHE A 198 14.79 -77.33 99.42
N GLN A 199 14.23 -76.43 100.25
CA GLN A 199 14.39 -76.43 101.67
C GLN A 199 13.41 -77.34 102.44
N THR A 200 12.40 -77.85 101.82
CA THR A 200 11.35 -78.70 102.33
C THR A 200 11.48 -80.08 101.71
#